data_1156daad0ced770093641adead8e57b0
#
_entry.id   1156daad0ced770093641adead8e57b0
#
_cell.length_a   1.000
_cell.length_b   1.000
_cell.length_c   1.000
_cell.angle_alpha   90.00
_cell.angle_beta   90.00
_cell.angle_gamma   90.00
#
_symmetry.space_group_name_H-M   'P 1'
#
loop_
_entity.id
_entity.type
_entity.pdbx_description
1 polymer ?
#
loop_
_entity_poly.entity_id
_entity_poly.type
_entity_poly.pdbx_seq_one_letter_code
_entity_poly.pdbx_strand_id
1 'polypeptide(L)'
;MDLVLIRHGLPERREDTADPPLTPEGLDQARRVAQLLSGEMIDAVFSSTMVRAIQTAEPYAAISGLPIQEREGIVEFDRGTGQYVPMEVLKRDDYEAWKAFVSGGYQMDIATFQKAVVDTLEDIIATNPSKTVAVFCHGGVINVWTAHILGMAPRLFFEPGYASIHRYLCARSGERNLVSLNERAHLKDLAA
;
A
#
# COMPACT_ATOMS: atom_id res chain seq x y z
N MET A 1 -16.27 10.24 -2.09
CA MET A 1 -15.16 9.97 -1.16
C MET A 1 -13.89 9.86 -1.95
N ASP A 2 -12.82 10.50 -1.49
CA ASP A 2 -11.48 10.33 -2.04
C ASP A 2 -10.73 9.26 -1.22
N LEU A 3 -10.28 8.18 -1.87
CA LEU A 3 -9.48 7.13 -1.27
C LEU A 3 -8.04 7.28 -1.75
N VAL A 4 -7.11 7.48 -0.82
CA VAL A 4 -5.69 7.64 -1.08
C VAL A 4 -4.95 6.44 -0.48
N LEU A 5 -4.45 5.54 -1.33
CA LEU A 5 -3.62 4.42 -0.89
C LEU A 5 -2.15 4.83 -0.96
N ILE A 6 -1.40 4.54 0.10
CA ILE A 6 0.02 4.86 0.23
C ILE A 6 0.78 3.54 0.46
N ARG A 7 1.73 3.21 -0.42
CA ARG A 7 2.65 2.11 -0.14
C ARG A 7 3.60 2.51 0.97
N HIS A 8 3.92 1.58 1.88
CA HIS A 8 4.92 1.81 2.91
C HIS A 8 6.27 2.25 2.33
N GLY A 9 7.08 2.96 3.13
CA GLY A 9 8.46 3.33 2.80
C GLY A 9 9.39 2.13 2.67
N LEU A 10 10.64 2.36 2.27
CA LEU A 10 11.65 1.32 2.08
C LEU A 10 11.91 0.57 3.40
N PRO A 11 11.60 -0.76 3.49
CA PRO A 11 11.82 -1.53 4.70
C PRO A 11 13.26 -2.07 4.76
N GLU A 12 13.70 -2.44 5.96
CA GLU A 12 14.95 -3.17 6.14
C GLU A 12 14.90 -4.53 5.44
N ARG A 13 16.07 -5.01 5.04
CA ARG A 13 16.26 -6.38 4.58
C ARG A 13 16.52 -7.27 5.78
N ARG A 14 15.59 -8.18 6.06
CA ARG A 14 15.70 -9.12 7.17
C ARG A 14 15.22 -10.49 6.73
N GLU A 15 16.03 -11.50 7.04
CA GLU A 15 15.70 -12.91 6.72
C GLU A 15 14.96 -13.60 7.89
N ASP A 16 14.91 -12.95 9.04
CA ASP A 16 14.33 -13.48 10.29
C ASP A 16 12.89 -13.03 10.54
N THR A 17 12.32 -12.20 9.65
CA THR A 17 10.94 -11.71 9.79
C THR A 17 10.32 -11.35 8.44
N ALA A 18 9.03 -11.58 8.30
CA ALA A 18 8.21 -11.08 7.18
C ALA A 18 7.72 -9.62 7.39
N ASP A 19 7.94 -9.05 8.58
CA ASP A 19 7.52 -7.69 8.94
C ASP A 19 8.67 -6.83 9.45
N PRO A 20 9.65 -6.49 8.58
CA PRO A 20 10.76 -5.63 8.96
C PRO A 20 10.33 -4.18 9.14
N PRO A 21 11.01 -3.42 10.03
CA PRO A 21 10.81 -1.98 10.14
C PRO A 21 11.35 -1.23 8.92
N LEU A 22 11.10 0.08 8.87
CA LEU A 22 11.65 0.95 7.82
C LEU A 22 13.15 1.20 8.02
N THR A 23 13.87 1.33 6.90
CA THR A 23 15.24 1.88 6.89
C THR A 23 15.22 3.37 7.24
N PRO A 24 16.39 3.99 7.53
CA PRO A 24 16.49 5.46 7.65
C PRO A 24 15.95 6.20 6.42
N GLU A 25 16.20 5.68 5.21
CA GLU A 25 15.62 6.20 3.97
C GLU A 25 14.10 6.05 3.95
N GLY A 26 13.57 4.88 4.35
CA GLY A 26 12.13 4.64 4.45
C GLY A 26 11.44 5.59 5.43
N LEU A 27 12.09 5.91 6.54
CA LEU A 27 11.61 6.92 7.49
C LEU A 27 11.62 8.34 6.90
N ASP A 28 12.60 8.67 6.04
CA ASP A 28 12.61 9.95 5.33
C ASP A 28 11.50 10.00 4.26
N GLN A 29 11.30 8.91 3.54
CA GLN A 29 10.17 8.78 2.60
C GLN A 29 8.83 8.97 3.32
N ALA A 30 8.64 8.40 4.51
CA ALA A 30 7.44 8.57 5.33
C ALA A 30 7.21 10.04 5.72
N ARG A 31 8.26 10.78 6.12
CA ARG A 31 8.17 12.21 6.42
C ARG A 31 7.76 13.03 5.19
N ARG A 32 8.27 12.72 4.00
CA ARG A 32 7.90 13.40 2.75
C ARG A 32 6.46 13.14 2.33
N VAL A 33 5.98 11.91 2.52
CA VAL A 33 4.54 11.60 2.38
C VAL A 33 3.71 12.46 3.33
N ALA A 34 4.10 12.52 4.61
CA ALA A 34 3.39 13.33 5.59
C ALA A 34 3.38 14.81 5.24
N GLN A 35 4.50 15.36 4.77
CA GLN A 35 4.59 16.74 4.32
C GLN A 35 3.69 17.01 3.10
N LEU A 36 3.63 16.11 2.12
CA LEU A 36 2.73 16.25 0.98
C LEU A 36 1.27 16.23 1.43
N LEU A 37 0.88 15.22 2.21
CA LEU A 37 -0.50 15.06 2.69
C LEU A 37 -0.92 16.19 3.65
N SER A 38 0.00 16.88 4.32
CA SER A 38 -0.34 18.03 5.17
C SER A 38 -0.92 19.21 4.40
N GLY A 39 -0.75 19.26 3.08
CA GLY A 39 -1.41 20.21 2.19
C GLY A 39 -2.81 19.79 1.75
N GLU A 40 -3.28 18.63 2.17
CA GLU A 40 -4.58 18.04 1.81
C GLU A 40 -5.48 17.92 3.04
N MET A 41 -6.80 17.99 2.83
CA MET A 41 -7.79 17.76 3.90
C MET A 41 -8.06 16.26 4.00
N ILE A 42 -7.33 15.56 4.84
CA ILE A 42 -7.55 14.14 5.16
C ILE A 42 -8.43 14.06 6.42
N ASP A 43 -9.52 13.32 6.35
CA ASP A 43 -10.49 13.18 7.44
C ASP A 43 -10.26 11.95 8.32
N ALA A 44 -9.58 10.92 7.81
CA ALA A 44 -9.28 9.69 8.54
C ALA A 44 -8.01 9.02 8.00
N VAL A 45 -7.30 8.35 8.92
CA VAL A 45 -6.08 7.61 8.63
C VAL A 45 -6.26 6.14 9.01
N PHE A 46 -6.02 5.25 8.05
CA PHE A 46 -5.98 3.81 8.25
C PHE A 46 -4.61 3.26 7.91
N SER A 47 -4.26 2.13 8.51
CA SER A 47 -3.03 1.42 8.19
C SER A 47 -3.24 -0.10 8.25
N SER A 48 -2.47 -0.83 7.46
CA SER A 48 -2.18 -2.23 7.73
C SER A 48 -1.57 -2.37 9.13
N THR A 49 -1.76 -3.52 9.76
CA THR A 49 -1.16 -3.84 11.07
C THR A 49 0.34 -4.14 11.00
N MET A 50 0.95 -4.14 9.81
CA MET A 50 2.38 -4.39 9.65
C MET A 50 3.21 -3.17 10.03
N VAL A 51 4.32 -3.40 10.75
CA VAL A 51 5.20 -2.36 11.31
C VAL A 51 5.61 -1.33 10.26
N ARG A 52 6.03 -1.76 9.07
CA ARG A 52 6.46 -0.85 7.99
C ARG A 52 5.35 0.09 7.50
N ALA A 53 4.10 -0.35 7.52
CA ALA A 53 2.97 0.49 7.13
C ALA A 53 2.62 1.49 8.23
N ILE A 54 2.59 1.04 9.48
CA ILE A 54 2.36 1.89 10.67
C ILE A 54 3.43 2.98 10.74
N GLN A 55 4.71 2.63 10.64
CA GLN A 55 5.82 3.60 10.66
C GLN A 55 5.75 4.61 9.51
N THR A 56 5.13 4.22 8.38
CA THR A 56 4.91 5.17 7.27
C THR A 56 3.78 6.14 7.59
N ALA A 57 2.76 5.71 8.33
CA ALA A 57 1.62 6.54 8.73
C ALA A 57 1.93 7.49 9.89
N GLU A 58 2.81 7.10 10.82
CA GLU A 58 3.10 7.83 12.06
C GLU A 58 3.46 9.31 11.86
N PRO A 59 4.33 9.70 10.91
CA PRO A 59 4.65 11.11 10.72
C PRO A 59 3.44 11.96 10.32
N TYR A 60 2.52 11.42 9.52
CA TYR A 60 1.30 12.12 9.16
C TYR A 60 0.32 12.19 10.32
N ALA A 61 0.13 11.10 11.06
CA ALA A 61 -0.71 11.07 12.26
C ALA A 61 -0.25 12.11 13.30
N ALA A 62 1.08 12.25 13.48
CA ALA A 62 1.66 13.24 14.38
C ALA A 62 1.38 14.70 13.95
N ILE A 63 1.37 14.98 12.64
CA ILE A 63 1.10 16.33 12.11
C ILE A 63 -0.41 16.64 12.15
N SER A 64 -1.25 15.68 11.75
CA SER A 64 -2.70 15.88 11.62
C SER A 64 -3.46 15.75 12.95
N GLY A 65 -2.89 15.06 13.93
CA GLY A 65 -3.58 14.68 15.18
C GLY A 65 -4.63 13.58 14.99
N LEU A 66 -4.74 12.98 13.80
CA LEU A 66 -5.67 11.89 13.54
C LEU A 66 -5.13 10.56 14.06
N PRO A 67 -5.95 9.72 14.71
CA PRO A 67 -5.51 8.39 15.13
C PRO A 67 -5.33 7.47 13.92
N ILE A 68 -4.32 6.61 13.97
CA ILE A 68 -4.14 5.52 13.01
C ILE A 68 -5.11 4.39 13.37
N GLN A 69 -6.00 4.03 12.44
CA GLN A 69 -6.95 2.94 12.59
C GLN A 69 -6.43 1.71 11.85
N GLU A 70 -5.97 0.72 12.58
CA GLU A 70 -5.40 -0.49 12.00
C GLU A 70 -6.46 -1.41 11.39
N ARG A 71 -6.12 -2.06 10.27
CA ARG A 71 -6.95 -3.02 9.53
C ARG A 71 -6.15 -4.23 9.10
N GLU A 72 -6.54 -5.39 9.59
CA GLU A 72 -5.89 -6.68 9.31
C GLU A 72 -6.08 -7.14 7.87
N GLY A 73 -7.20 -6.82 7.23
CA GLY A 73 -7.51 -7.27 5.87
C GLY A 73 -6.72 -6.57 4.75
N ILE A 74 -5.86 -5.59 5.08
CA ILE A 74 -4.95 -4.93 4.13
C ILE A 74 -3.47 -5.17 4.47
N VAL A 75 -3.16 -6.29 5.13
CA VAL A 75 -1.77 -6.78 5.29
C VAL A 75 -1.24 -7.30 3.96
N GLU A 76 0.09 -7.39 3.82
CA GLU A 76 0.68 -7.93 2.59
C GLU A 76 0.57 -9.47 2.56
N PHE A 77 0.53 -10.02 1.37
CA PHE A 77 0.40 -11.47 1.15
C PHE A 77 1.59 -12.27 1.71
N ASP A 78 2.75 -11.64 1.89
CA ASP A 78 3.96 -12.27 2.39
C ASP A 78 4.01 -12.43 3.92
N ARG A 79 3.02 -11.93 4.65
CA ARG A 79 2.97 -11.98 6.13
C ARG A 79 3.21 -13.40 6.72
N GLY A 80 2.76 -14.42 6.01
CA GLY A 80 2.87 -15.82 6.45
C GLY A 80 4.15 -16.55 5.99
N THR A 81 5.03 -15.90 5.22
CA THR A 81 6.19 -16.58 4.58
C THR A 81 7.41 -16.70 5.50
N GLY A 82 7.41 -16.03 6.66
CA GLY A 82 8.51 -16.03 7.62
C GLY A 82 9.69 -15.13 7.26
N GLN A 83 9.74 -14.61 6.03
CA GLN A 83 10.79 -13.68 5.56
C GLN A 83 10.22 -12.64 4.58
N TYR A 84 10.85 -11.50 4.51
CA TYR A 84 10.52 -10.44 3.55
C TYR A 84 11.51 -10.45 2.38
N VAL A 85 11.03 -10.73 1.17
CA VAL A 85 11.84 -10.67 -0.06
C VAL A 85 11.28 -9.57 -0.97
N PRO A 86 11.97 -8.41 -1.08
CA PRO A 86 11.58 -7.37 -2.02
C PRO A 86 11.58 -7.88 -3.47
N MET A 87 10.62 -7.45 -4.28
CA MET A 87 10.49 -7.89 -5.68
C MET A 87 11.69 -7.51 -6.54
N GLU A 88 12.30 -6.35 -6.29
CA GLU A 88 13.53 -5.92 -6.96
C GLU A 88 14.73 -6.83 -6.64
N VAL A 89 14.75 -7.40 -5.44
CA VAL A 89 15.77 -8.38 -5.03
C VAL A 89 15.54 -9.71 -5.72
N LEU A 90 14.29 -10.20 -5.68
CA LEU A 90 13.93 -11.43 -6.38
C LEU A 90 14.27 -11.32 -7.88
N LYS A 91 13.94 -10.18 -8.51
CA LYS A 91 14.25 -9.91 -9.91
C LYS A 91 15.74 -9.93 -10.23
N ARG A 92 16.58 -9.40 -9.32
CA ARG A 92 18.03 -9.37 -9.49
C ARG A 92 18.68 -10.72 -9.25
N ASP A 93 18.25 -11.42 -8.20
CA ASP A 93 18.93 -12.61 -7.67
C ASP A 93 18.35 -13.92 -8.26
N ASP A 94 17.06 -13.94 -8.63
CA ASP A 94 16.39 -15.06 -9.30
C ASP A 94 15.34 -14.53 -10.31
N TYR A 95 15.82 -14.17 -11.50
CA TYR A 95 14.98 -13.61 -12.55
C TYR A 95 13.86 -14.55 -13.02
N GLU A 96 14.12 -15.87 -13.06
CA GLU A 96 13.12 -16.86 -13.49
C GLU A 96 12.00 -17.02 -12.45
N ALA A 97 12.35 -17.03 -11.16
CA ALA A 97 11.35 -17.02 -10.09
C ALA A 97 10.53 -15.73 -10.10
N TRP A 98 11.16 -14.57 -10.28
CA TRP A 98 10.46 -13.30 -10.43
C TRP A 98 9.51 -13.31 -11.65
N LYS A 99 9.99 -13.81 -12.79
CA LYS A 99 9.18 -13.89 -14.03
C LYS A 99 7.98 -14.83 -13.85
N ALA A 100 8.17 -15.99 -13.22
CA ALA A 100 7.09 -16.90 -12.89
C ALA A 100 6.05 -16.21 -11.99
N PHE A 101 6.52 -15.51 -10.95
CA PHE A 101 5.66 -14.78 -10.01
C PHE A 101 4.82 -13.71 -10.72
N VAL A 102 5.42 -12.80 -11.49
CA VAL A 102 4.68 -11.72 -12.19
C VAL A 102 3.78 -12.25 -13.32
N SER A 103 4.03 -13.47 -13.82
CA SER A 103 3.19 -14.15 -14.80
C SER A 103 2.00 -14.90 -14.17
N GLY A 104 1.81 -14.79 -12.85
CA GLY A 104 0.68 -15.41 -12.12
C GLY A 104 1.02 -16.71 -11.40
N GLY A 105 2.29 -17.11 -11.35
CA GLY A 105 2.77 -18.27 -10.58
C GLY A 105 2.85 -17.98 -9.07
N TYR A 106 1.77 -17.43 -8.52
CA TYR A 106 1.69 -17.14 -7.08
C TYR A 106 1.61 -18.43 -6.27
N GLN A 107 2.39 -18.51 -5.20
CA GLN A 107 2.29 -19.61 -4.20
C GLN A 107 1.16 -19.37 -3.18
N MET A 108 0.43 -18.28 -3.32
CA MET A 108 -0.69 -17.89 -2.47
C MET A 108 -2.01 -17.96 -3.24
N ASP A 109 -3.12 -18.06 -2.52
CA ASP A 109 -4.46 -17.85 -3.08
C ASP A 109 -4.72 -16.34 -3.26
N ILE A 110 -4.38 -15.84 -4.45
CA ILE A 110 -4.53 -14.42 -4.79
C ILE A 110 -6.01 -13.99 -4.81
N ALA A 111 -6.95 -14.89 -5.04
CA ALA A 111 -8.37 -14.57 -5.04
C ALA A 111 -8.87 -14.34 -3.62
N THR A 112 -8.48 -15.19 -2.68
CA THR A 112 -8.75 -14.99 -1.24
C THR A 112 -8.09 -13.72 -0.72
N PHE A 113 -6.85 -13.43 -1.11
CA PHE A 113 -6.16 -12.19 -0.78
C PHE A 113 -6.91 -10.97 -1.33
N GLN A 114 -7.29 -10.98 -2.62
CA GLN A 114 -8.06 -9.87 -3.19
C GLN A 114 -9.38 -9.67 -2.46
N LYS A 115 -10.09 -10.77 -2.14
CA LYS A 115 -11.35 -10.67 -1.40
C LYS A 115 -11.19 -9.96 -0.06
N ALA A 116 -10.19 -10.33 0.73
CA ALA A 116 -9.93 -9.70 2.04
C ALA A 116 -9.62 -8.19 1.89
N VAL A 117 -8.81 -7.82 0.89
CA VAL A 117 -8.47 -6.43 0.59
C VAL A 117 -9.73 -5.64 0.16
N VAL A 118 -10.51 -6.19 -0.78
CA VAL A 118 -11.72 -5.53 -1.28
C VAL A 118 -12.74 -5.35 -0.16
N ASP A 119 -13.05 -6.40 0.60
CA ASP A 119 -14.00 -6.31 1.72
C ASP A 119 -13.58 -5.22 2.72
N THR A 120 -12.29 -5.13 3.03
CA THR A 120 -11.77 -4.15 4.00
C THR A 120 -11.82 -2.72 3.46
N LEU A 121 -11.42 -2.50 2.21
CA LEU A 121 -11.45 -1.16 1.60
C LEU A 121 -12.89 -0.70 1.36
N GLU A 122 -13.80 -1.60 0.98
CA GLU A 122 -15.23 -1.27 0.86
C GLU A 122 -15.87 -0.94 2.21
N ASP A 123 -15.49 -1.60 3.31
CA ASP A 123 -15.91 -1.22 4.67
C ASP A 123 -15.41 0.18 5.04
N ILE A 124 -14.13 0.48 4.76
CA ILE A 124 -13.57 1.82 4.97
C ILE A 124 -14.35 2.88 4.16
N ILE A 125 -14.67 2.59 2.90
CA ILE A 125 -15.44 3.48 2.03
C ILE A 125 -16.85 3.70 2.58
N ALA A 126 -17.54 2.62 2.96
CA ALA A 126 -18.92 2.66 3.45
C ALA A 126 -19.05 3.45 4.75
N THR A 127 -18.05 3.36 5.63
CA THR A 127 -18.03 4.02 6.95
C THR A 127 -17.51 5.47 6.91
N ASN A 128 -16.99 5.93 5.76
CA ASN A 128 -16.44 7.28 5.59
C ASN A 128 -17.04 8.04 4.39
N PRO A 129 -18.36 8.18 4.28
CA PRO A 129 -18.99 8.84 3.13
C PRO A 129 -18.56 10.29 3.00
N SER A 130 -18.25 10.73 1.78
CA SER A 130 -17.89 12.12 1.43
C SER A 130 -16.62 12.65 2.11
N LYS A 131 -15.78 11.76 2.64
CA LYS A 131 -14.49 12.09 3.25
C LYS A 131 -13.33 11.85 2.30
N THR A 132 -12.17 12.41 2.63
CA THR A 132 -10.86 12.02 2.08
C THR A 132 -10.14 11.14 3.10
N VAL A 133 -9.78 9.92 2.70
CA VAL A 133 -9.20 8.92 3.59
C VAL A 133 -7.84 8.47 3.08
N ALA A 134 -6.83 8.51 3.95
CA ALA A 134 -5.51 7.97 3.69
C ALA A 134 -5.39 6.55 4.26
N VAL A 135 -4.90 5.60 3.45
CA VAL A 135 -4.70 4.20 3.85
C VAL A 135 -3.28 3.78 3.54
N PHE A 136 -2.50 3.51 4.57
CA PHE A 136 -1.11 3.07 4.46
C PHE A 136 -1.06 1.54 4.36
N CYS A 137 -0.52 1.03 3.26
CA CYS A 137 -0.61 -0.38 2.91
C CYS A 137 0.59 -0.86 2.08
N HIS A 138 0.39 -1.82 1.20
CA HIS A 138 1.44 -2.59 0.53
C HIS A 138 1.24 -2.67 -0.98
N GLY A 139 2.28 -3.11 -1.68
CA GLY A 139 2.26 -3.24 -3.14
C GLY A 139 1.22 -4.23 -3.66
N GLY A 140 1.08 -5.37 -3.01
CA GLY A 140 0.06 -6.37 -3.36
C GLY A 140 -1.37 -5.84 -3.16
N VAL A 141 -1.61 -5.16 -2.03
CA VAL A 141 -2.92 -4.53 -1.72
C VAL A 141 -3.33 -3.56 -2.82
N ILE A 142 -2.43 -2.66 -3.22
CA ILE A 142 -2.67 -1.67 -4.27
C ILE A 142 -2.97 -2.35 -5.60
N ASN A 143 -2.21 -3.39 -5.96
CA ASN A 143 -2.40 -4.13 -7.19
C ASN A 143 -3.78 -4.80 -7.26
N VAL A 144 -4.14 -5.60 -6.25
CA VAL A 144 -5.39 -6.36 -6.28
C VAL A 144 -6.63 -5.46 -6.16
N TRP A 145 -6.54 -4.34 -5.44
CA TRP A 145 -7.58 -3.31 -5.41
C TRP A 145 -7.74 -2.65 -6.79
N THR A 146 -6.63 -2.23 -7.40
CA THR A 146 -6.67 -1.62 -8.73
C THR A 146 -7.21 -2.60 -9.79
N ALA A 147 -6.77 -3.87 -9.74
CA ALA A 147 -7.29 -4.91 -10.64
C ALA A 147 -8.81 -5.07 -10.47
N HIS A 148 -9.32 -5.08 -9.24
CA HIS A 148 -10.75 -5.16 -8.95
C HIS A 148 -11.52 -3.99 -9.59
N ILE A 149 -11.06 -2.75 -9.40
CA ILE A 149 -11.71 -1.55 -9.97
C ILE A 149 -11.72 -1.58 -11.50
N LEU A 150 -10.66 -2.07 -12.12
CA LEU A 150 -10.54 -2.16 -13.58
C LEU A 150 -11.25 -3.39 -14.18
N GLY A 151 -11.93 -4.21 -13.37
CA GLY A 151 -12.60 -5.43 -13.81
C GLY A 151 -11.64 -6.51 -14.30
N MET A 152 -10.40 -6.49 -13.83
CA MET A 152 -9.37 -7.48 -14.16
C MET A 152 -9.43 -8.66 -13.19
N ALA A 153 -9.00 -9.83 -13.64
CA ALA A 153 -8.74 -10.95 -12.74
C ALA A 153 -7.69 -10.56 -11.69
N PRO A 154 -7.74 -11.13 -10.46
CA PRO A 154 -6.76 -10.85 -9.41
C PRO A 154 -5.33 -11.05 -9.91
N ARG A 155 -4.51 -10.01 -9.83
CA ARG A 155 -3.12 -10.08 -10.30
C ARG A 155 -2.26 -8.95 -9.76
N LEU A 156 -0.93 -9.19 -9.75
CA LEU A 156 0.08 -8.17 -9.56
C LEU A 156 0.58 -7.76 -10.95
N PHE A 157 0.24 -6.57 -11.43
CA PHE A 157 0.47 -6.17 -12.82
C PHE A 157 1.39 -4.95 -12.99
N PHE A 158 1.72 -4.28 -11.88
CA PHE A 158 2.72 -3.22 -11.86
C PHE A 158 3.45 -3.21 -10.52
N GLU A 159 4.58 -2.54 -10.47
CA GLU A 159 5.40 -2.39 -9.27
C GLU A 159 5.20 -0.97 -8.70
N PRO A 160 4.35 -0.80 -7.66
CA PRO A 160 4.25 0.45 -6.95
C PRO A 160 5.60 0.79 -6.31
N GLY A 161 6.12 2.00 -6.45
CA GLY A 161 7.35 2.41 -5.74
C GLY A 161 7.12 2.55 -4.23
N TYR A 162 8.18 2.41 -3.41
CA TYR A 162 8.08 2.71 -1.98
C TYR A 162 7.59 4.14 -1.75
N ALA A 163 6.74 4.33 -0.75
CA ALA A 163 6.09 5.59 -0.41
C ALA A 163 5.33 6.26 -1.58
N SER A 164 4.94 5.49 -2.61
CA SER A 164 4.10 5.98 -3.70
C SER A 164 2.66 6.18 -3.25
N ILE A 165 1.99 7.13 -3.91
CA ILE A 165 0.59 7.48 -3.65
C ILE A 165 -0.26 7.08 -4.85
N HIS A 166 -1.47 6.58 -4.57
CA HIS A 166 -2.43 6.09 -5.54
C HIS A 166 -3.80 6.62 -5.17
N ARG A 167 -4.51 7.24 -6.13
CA ARG A 167 -5.76 7.96 -5.85
C ARG A 167 -6.94 7.36 -6.58
N TYR A 168 -8.05 7.29 -5.85
CA TYR A 168 -9.31 6.74 -6.35
C TYR A 168 -10.48 7.63 -5.90
N LEU A 169 -11.50 7.73 -6.75
CA LEU A 169 -12.79 8.31 -6.39
C LEU A 169 -13.80 7.19 -6.19
N CYS A 170 -14.47 7.22 -5.04
CA CYS A 170 -15.42 6.20 -4.64
C CYS A 170 -16.79 6.84 -4.42
N ALA A 171 -17.73 6.61 -5.33
CA ALA A 171 -19.10 7.11 -5.21
C ALA A 171 -19.92 6.27 -4.23
N ARG A 172 -20.90 6.89 -3.60
CA ARG A 172 -21.84 6.21 -2.69
C ARG A 172 -22.73 5.20 -3.40
N SER A 173 -22.96 5.41 -4.69
CA SER A 173 -23.74 4.54 -5.59
C SER A 173 -23.01 3.26 -5.98
N GLY A 174 -21.71 3.13 -5.67
CA GLY A 174 -20.91 1.94 -5.94
C GLY A 174 -19.84 2.11 -7.01
N GLU A 175 -19.84 3.22 -7.76
CA GLU A 175 -18.82 3.47 -8.78
C GLU A 175 -17.46 3.73 -8.15
N ARG A 176 -16.43 3.17 -8.77
CA ARG A 176 -15.02 3.31 -8.37
C ARG A 176 -14.22 3.80 -9.57
N ASN A 177 -13.51 4.89 -9.40
CA ASN A 177 -12.68 5.49 -10.45
C ASN A 177 -11.21 5.52 -10.03
N LEU A 178 -10.34 5.05 -10.92
CA LEU A 178 -8.91 5.26 -10.79
C LEU A 178 -8.56 6.68 -11.26
N VAL A 179 -7.93 7.47 -10.40
CA VAL A 179 -7.47 8.83 -10.71
C VAL A 179 -5.99 8.82 -11.11
N SER A 180 -5.14 8.21 -10.26
CA SER A 180 -3.70 8.14 -10.52
C SER A 180 -3.05 6.95 -9.81
N LEU A 181 -1.93 6.49 -10.37
CA LEU A 181 -1.09 5.44 -9.81
C LEU A 181 0.35 5.91 -9.71
N ASN A 182 1.04 5.44 -8.67
CA ASN A 182 2.49 5.55 -8.52
C ASN A 182 3.01 7.00 -8.53
N GLU A 183 2.28 7.92 -7.89
CA GLU A 183 2.76 9.29 -7.70
C GLU A 183 3.97 9.29 -6.75
N ARG A 184 5.11 9.83 -7.22
CA ARG A 184 6.38 9.86 -6.49
C ARG A 184 7.09 11.22 -6.59
N ALA A 185 6.39 12.27 -7.01
CA ALA A 185 6.99 13.59 -7.21
C ALA A 185 7.62 14.17 -5.92
N HIS A 186 7.05 13.82 -4.76
CA HIS A 186 7.55 14.22 -3.44
C HIS A 186 8.89 13.56 -3.04
N LEU A 187 9.34 12.55 -3.80
CA LEU A 187 10.59 11.82 -3.53
C LEU A 187 11.75 12.21 -4.47
N LYS A 188 11.56 13.18 -5.36
CA LYS A 188 12.52 13.47 -6.45
C LYS A 188 13.95 13.80 -6.03
N ASP A 189 14.15 14.29 -4.80
CA ASP A 189 15.46 14.66 -4.27
C ASP A 189 16.10 13.56 -3.40
N LEU A 190 15.42 12.43 -3.21
CA LEU A 190 16.04 11.23 -2.66
C LEU A 190 16.78 10.53 -3.80
N ALA A 191 18.08 10.35 -3.65
CA ALA A 191 18.92 9.69 -4.66
C ALA A 191 18.28 8.35 -5.09
N ALA A 192 18.29 8.15 -6.40
CA ALA A 192 17.83 6.93 -7.03
C ALA A 192 18.78 5.75 -6.73
#